data_b75ecc5864817c52e31bdc9ff60a19fe
#
_entry.id   b75ecc5864817c52e31bdc9ff60a19fe
#
_cell.length_a   1.000
_cell.length_b   1.000
_cell.length_c   1.000
_cell.angle_alpha   90.00
_cell.angle_beta   90.00
_cell.angle_gamma   90.00
#
_symmetry.space_group_name_H-M   'P 1'
#
loop_
_entity.id
_entity.type
_entity.pdbx_description
1 polymer ?
#
loop_
_entity_poly.entity_id
_entity_poly.type
_entity_poly.pdbx_seq_one_letter_code
_entity_poly.pdbx_strand_id
1 'polypeptide(L)'
;ASRGLGDVYKRQILYVDEINLLDDHVVDVLLDAAAMGINTVEREGVSYSHPARFVLVGTMNPEEGDIRPQLLDRFGLSVVVTGEHDPAQRVEVIKRRLAYEQDADTFIAGYQHDQEELAAKITQASSLLPQVDINDELLETVAKLAVELGVDGHRADITVIKTALTLAAFNGRKEVELEDVKNAAKLVLPHRMRRRPFEEGQLDWDKVESILSSGAKGAL
;
A
#
# COMPACT_ATOMS: atom_id res chain seq x y z
N ALA A 1 -24.85 -24.63 -15.30
CA ALA A 1 -23.46 -24.79 -14.81
C ALA A 1 -22.75 -23.45 -14.83
N SER A 2 -22.83 -22.68 -13.75
CA SER A 2 -22.13 -21.39 -13.61
C SER A 2 -20.78 -21.59 -12.90
N ARG A 3 -19.83 -22.20 -13.59
CA ARG A 3 -18.45 -22.38 -13.07
C ARG A 3 -17.50 -21.22 -13.33
N GLY A 4 -17.95 -20.12 -13.95
CA GLY A 4 -17.08 -19.07 -14.46
C GLY A 4 -17.01 -17.78 -13.64
N LEU A 5 -18.02 -17.46 -12.84
CA LEU A 5 -18.10 -16.14 -12.17
C LEU A 5 -17.51 -16.12 -10.74
N GLY A 6 -17.48 -17.26 -10.05
CA GLY A 6 -16.99 -17.30 -8.67
C GLY A 6 -15.47 -17.13 -8.51
N ASP A 7 -14.65 -17.48 -9.51
CA ASP A 7 -13.20 -17.35 -9.44
C ASP A 7 -12.69 -15.98 -9.93
N VAL A 8 -13.48 -15.28 -10.76
CA VAL A 8 -13.15 -13.95 -11.27
C VAL A 8 -13.23 -12.89 -10.16
N TYR A 9 -14.12 -13.07 -9.17
CA TYR A 9 -14.28 -12.12 -8.06
C TYR A 9 -13.23 -12.24 -6.95
N LYS A 10 -12.34 -13.23 -6.99
CA LYS A 10 -11.40 -13.51 -5.89
C LYS A 10 -10.10 -12.71 -5.91
N ARG A 11 -9.81 -11.95 -6.99
CA ARG A 11 -8.53 -11.21 -7.15
C ARG A 11 -8.72 -9.93 -7.97
N GLN A 12 -9.74 -9.15 -7.69
CA GLN A 12 -9.97 -7.89 -8.39
C GLN A 12 -9.26 -6.73 -7.70
N ILE A 13 -8.83 -5.76 -8.51
CA ILE A 13 -8.43 -4.44 -8.03
C ILE A 13 -9.61 -3.51 -8.30
N LEU A 14 -10.13 -2.89 -7.25
CA LEU A 14 -11.10 -1.82 -7.34
C LEU A 14 -10.35 -0.49 -7.27
N TYR A 15 -10.32 0.21 -8.40
CA TYR A 15 -9.76 1.55 -8.47
C TYR A 15 -10.89 2.58 -8.32
N VAL A 16 -10.70 3.49 -7.39
CA VAL A 16 -11.64 4.59 -7.13
C VAL A 16 -10.86 5.90 -7.26
N ASP A 17 -11.20 6.66 -8.29
CA ASP A 17 -10.64 7.99 -8.49
C ASP A 17 -11.34 9.00 -7.57
N GLU A 18 -10.56 9.93 -7.01
CA GLU A 18 -11.08 10.98 -6.12
C GLU A 18 -11.95 10.42 -4.98
N ILE A 19 -11.43 9.40 -4.28
CA ILE A 19 -12.17 8.72 -3.20
C ILE A 19 -12.60 9.66 -2.07
N ASN A 20 -11.92 10.81 -1.91
CA ASN A 20 -12.26 11.88 -0.97
C ASN A 20 -13.58 12.60 -1.29
N LEU A 21 -14.07 12.51 -2.54
CA LEU A 21 -15.35 13.09 -2.95
C LEU A 21 -16.54 12.14 -2.74
N LEU A 22 -16.28 10.87 -2.41
CA LEU A 22 -17.35 9.94 -2.07
C LEU A 22 -17.93 10.24 -0.69
N ASP A 23 -19.21 9.88 -0.52
CA ASP A 23 -19.83 9.87 0.81
C ASP A 23 -19.05 8.94 1.75
N ASP A 24 -18.76 9.41 2.97
CA ASP A 24 -17.98 8.66 3.96
C ASP A 24 -18.54 7.27 4.23
N HIS A 25 -19.88 7.10 4.22
CA HIS A 25 -20.50 5.81 4.42
C HIS A 25 -20.17 4.83 3.30
N VAL A 26 -20.06 5.31 2.05
CA VAL A 26 -19.65 4.47 0.91
C VAL A 26 -18.20 4.05 1.07
N VAL A 27 -17.32 4.96 1.46
CA VAL A 27 -15.90 4.66 1.72
C VAL A 27 -15.75 3.64 2.86
N ASP A 28 -16.51 3.81 3.95
CA ASP A 28 -16.53 2.86 5.07
C ASP A 28 -16.91 1.44 4.62
N VAL A 29 -17.99 1.30 3.86
CA VAL A 29 -18.45 0.00 3.34
C VAL A 29 -17.40 -0.66 2.44
N LEU A 30 -16.75 0.14 1.58
CA LEU A 30 -15.68 -0.36 0.70
C LEU A 30 -14.47 -0.84 1.48
N LEU A 31 -14.04 -0.08 2.49
CA LEU A 31 -12.90 -0.42 3.35
C LEU A 31 -13.19 -1.65 4.21
N ASP A 32 -14.40 -1.74 4.77
CA ASP A 32 -14.81 -2.92 5.56
C ASP A 32 -14.89 -4.17 4.69
N ALA A 33 -15.49 -4.07 3.50
CA ALA A 33 -15.55 -5.19 2.57
C ALA A 33 -14.16 -5.65 2.11
N ALA A 34 -13.25 -4.70 1.81
CA ALA A 34 -11.87 -5.01 1.44
C ALA A 34 -11.10 -5.69 2.60
N ALA A 35 -11.29 -5.23 3.84
CA ALA A 35 -10.60 -5.76 5.02
C ALA A 35 -11.14 -7.15 5.42
N MET A 36 -12.46 -7.33 5.41
CA MET A 36 -13.12 -8.58 5.83
C MET A 36 -13.16 -9.64 4.72
N GLY A 37 -13.05 -9.22 3.46
CA GLY A 37 -13.24 -10.10 2.30
C GLY A 37 -14.69 -10.56 2.12
N ILE A 38 -15.63 -9.91 2.80
CA ILE A 38 -17.08 -10.19 2.78
C ILE A 38 -17.80 -8.85 2.81
N ASN A 39 -18.81 -8.69 1.97
CA ASN A 39 -19.77 -7.60 2.08
C ASN A 39 -21.09 -8.11 2.63
N THR A 40 -21.62 -7.44 3.67
CA THR A 40 -22.90 -7.77 4.28
C THR A 40 -23.87 -6.60 4.07
N VAL A 41 -25.02 -6.90 3.51
CA VAL A 41 -26.11 -5.94 3.28
C VAL A 41 -27.29 -6.31 4.15
N GLU A 42 -27.71 -5.38 5.00
CA GLU A 42 -28.88 -5.55 5.87
C GLU A 42 -29.96 -4.57 5.42
N ARG A 43 -31.12 -5.11 5.04
CA ARG A 43 -32.30 -4.31 4.70
C ARG A 43 -33.55 -5.00 5.22
N GLU A 44 -34.43 -4.24 5.91
CA GLU A 44 -35.77 -4.66 6.33
C GLU A 44 -35.79 -6.01 7.08
N GLY A 45 -34.75 -6.27 7.91
CA GLY A 45 -34.63 -7.51 8.67
C GLY A 45 -34.06 -8.71 7.88
N VAL A 46 -33.67 -8.52 6.64
CA VAL A 46 -32.95 -9.52 5.84
C VAL A 46 -31.46 -9.15 5.79
N SER A 47 -30.63 -10.08 6.25
CA SER A 47 -29.16 -9.97 6.13
C SER A 47 -28.67 -10.90 5.02
N TYR A 48 -27.90 -10.34 4.07
CA TYR A 48 -27.28 -11.08 2.98
C TYR A 48 -25.80 -10.80 2.94
N SER A 49 -24.99 -11.87 2.97
CA SER A 49 -23.53 -11.75 2.89
C SER A 49 -22.99 -12.45 1.64
N HIS A 50 -22.03 -11.82 0.97
CA HIS A 50 -21.34 -12.41 -0.18
C HIS A 50 -19.83 -12.14 -0.11
N PRO A 51 -18.99 -13.01 -0.70
CA PRO A 51 -17.55 -12.77 -0.78
C PRO A 51 -17.23 -11.49 -1.56
N ALA A 52 -16.36 -10.66 -0.99
CA ALA A 52 -15.92 -9.37 -1.56
C ALA A 52 -14.40 -9.19 -1.36
N ARG A 53 -13.61 -10.09 -1.97
CA ARG A 53 -12.14 -10.05 -1.87
C ARG A 53 -11.56 -9.26 -3.02
N PHE A 54 -11.12 -8.04 -2.75
CA PHE A 54 -10.49 -7.15 -3.72
C PHE A 54 -9.40 -6.31 -3.02
N VAL A 55 -8.50 -5.75 -3.83
CA VAL A 55 -7.57 -4.71 -3.41
C VAL A 55 -8.20 -3.37 -3.75
N LEU A 56 -8.39 -2.51 -2.74
CA LEU A 56 -8.88 -1.16 -2.95
C LEU A 56 -7.69 -0.23 -3.23
N VAL A 57 -7.75 0.48 -4.34
CA VAL A 57 -6.82 1.56 -4.70
C VAL A 57 -7.63 2.83 -4.84
N GLY A 58 -7.39 3.80 -3.97
CA GLY A 58 -8.02 5.12 -4.02
C GLY A 58 -7.01 6.19 -4.38
N THR A 59 -7.38 7.13 -5.24
CA THR A 59 -6.64 8.39 -5.44
C THR A 59 -7.36 9.53 -4.74
N MET A 60 -6.63 10.55 -4.35
CA MET A 60 -7.19 11.80 -3.86
C MET A 60 -6.33 12.99 -4.27
N ASN A 61 -6.97 14.12 -4.45
CA ASN A 61 -6.31 15.40 -4.55
C ASN A 61 -6.53 16.17 -3.23
N PRO A 62 -5.46 16.46 -2.45
CA PRO A 62 -5.61 17.19 -1.18
C PRO A 62 -6.23 18.58 -1.32
N GLU A 63 -6.16 19.19 -2.52
CA GLU A 63 -6.77 20.51 -2.79
C GLU A 63 -8.30 20.45 -2.84
N GLU A 64 -8.87 19.27 -3.11
CA GLU A 64 -10.33 19.08 -3.23
C GLU A 64 -10.99 18.59 -1.93
N GLY A 65 -10.20 18.36 -0.91
CA GLY A 65 -10.63 17.94 0.41
C GLY A 65 -9.88 16.74 0.95
N ASP A 66 -9.90 16.62 2.26
CA ASP A 66 -9.21 15.54 2.98
C ASP A 66 -10.15 14.35 3.25
N ILE A 67 -9.61 13.15 3.23
CA ILE A 67 -10.27 11.97 3.79
C ILE A 67 -10.20 12.07 5.32
N ARG A 68 -11.28 11.72 6.02
CA ARG A 68 -11.28 11.66 7.48
C ARG A 68 -10.14 10.79 8.00
N PRO A 69 -9.41 11.20 9.03
CA PRO A 69 -8.27 10.44 9.56
C PRO A 69 -8.61 8.99 9.91
N GLN A 70 -9.83 8.74 10.39
CA GLN A 70 -10.32 7.41 10.74
C GLN A 70 -10.47 6.47 9.53
N LEU A 71 -10.85 7.02 8.37
CA LEU A 71 -10.93 6.28 7.10
C LEU A 71 -9.53 6.08 6.51
N LEU A 72 -8.71 7.13 6.58
CA LEU A 72 -7.34 7.10 6.07
C LEU A 72 -6.49 6.06 6.79
N ASP A 73 -6.63 5.90 8.12
CA ASP A 73 -5.94 4.86 8.91
C ASP A 73 -6.28 3.41 8.45
N ARG A 74 -7.43 3.20 7.80
CA ARG A 74 -7.82 1.88 7.30
C ARG A 74 -7.11 1.49 6.01
N PHE A 75 -6.59 2.44 5.23
CA PHE A 75 -5.73 2.13 4.10
C PHE A 75 -4.39 1.54 4.59
N GLY A 76 -3.98 0.44 3.99
CA GLY A 76 -2.71 -0.21 4.36
C GLY A 76 -1.51 0.65 4.05
N LEU A 77 -1.46 1.18 2.85
CA LEU A 77 -0.34 1.94 2.30
C LEU A 77 -0.82 3.29 1.76
N SER A 78 0.07 4.28 1.79
CA SER A 78 -0.16 5.59 1.19
C SER A 78 1.11 6.06 0.49
N VAL A 79 0.94 6.68 -0.68
CA VAL A 79 2.02 7.24 -1.48
C VAL A 79 1.65 8.66 -1.89
N VAL A 80 2.55 9.59 -1.65
CA VAL A 80 2.41 10.96 -2.14
C VAL A 80 3.05 11.04 -3.54
N VAL A 81 2.23 11.36 -4.54
CA VAL A 81 2.69 11.53 -5.91
C VAL A 81 2.88 13.03 -6.17
N THR A 82 4.11 13.41 -6.43
CA THR A 82 4.46 14.80 -6.77
C THR A 82 4.81 14.91 -8.25
N GLY A 83 4.69 16.13 -8.79
CA GLY A 83 5.13 16.40 -10.17
C GLY A 83 6.63 16.19 -10.33
N GLU A 84 7.03 15.72 -11.52
CA GLU A 84 8.45 15.59 -11.86
C GLU A 84 9.11 16.97 -11.99
N HIS A 85 10.21 17.17 -11.29
CA HIS A 85 10.94 18.44 -11.27
C HIS A 85 12.22 18.41 -12.15
N ASP A 86 12.72 17.22 -12.50
CA ASP A 86 13.84 17.09 -13.42
C ASP A 86 13.39 17.32 -14.86
N PRO A 87 13.93 18.34 -15.57
CA PRO A 87 13.58 18.60 -16.96
C PRO A 87 13.81 17.41 -17.90
N ALA A 88 14.85 16.61 -17.68
CA ALA A 88 15.16 15.45 -18.51
C ALA A 88 14.08 14.36 -18.35
N GLN A 89 13.65 14.09 -17.12
CA GLN A 89 12.56 13.19 -16.82
C GLN A 89 11.23 13.69 -17.43
N ARG A 90 10.94 14.98 -17.34
CA ARG A 90 9.75 15.57 -17.97
C ARG A 90 9.73 15.39 -19.47
N VAL A 91 10.87 15.57 -20.14
CA VAL A 91 11.00 15.34 -21.58
C VAL A 91 10.72 13.88 -21.93
N GLU A 92 11.17 12.94 -21.10
CA GLU A 92 10.91 11.52 -21.31
C GLU A 92 9.41 11.19 -21.18
N VAL A 93 8.73 11.75 -20.17
CA VAL A 93 7.27 11.61 -20.02
C VAL A 93 6.54 12.13 -21.26
N ILE A 94 6.92 13.31 -21.77
CA ILE A 94 6.32 13.90 -22.97
C ILE A 94 6.54 12.99 -24.20
N LYS A 95 7.77 12.52 -24.41
CA LYS A 95 8.10 11.62 -25.51
C LYS A 95 7.26 10.33 -25.48
N ARG A 96 7.16 9.70 -24.33
CA ARG A 96 6.36 8.48 -24.14
C ARG A 96 4.88 8.73 -24.43
N ARG A 97 4.34 9.85 -23.97
CA ARG A 97 2.96 10.22 -24.21
C ARG A 97 2.68 10.43 -25.70
N LEU A 98 3.53 11.18 -26.41
CA LEU A 98 3.41 11.42 -27.84
C LEU A 98 3.55 10.12 -28.66
N ALA A 99 4.48 9.25 -28.29
CA ALA A 99 4.64 7.95 -28.95
C ALA A 99 3.41 7.06 -28.78
N TYR A 100 2.81 7.03 -27.59
CA TYR A 100 1.57 6.31 -27.33
C TYR A 100 0.39 6.87 -28.14
N GLU A 101 0.26 8.20 -28.24
CA GLU A 101 -0.81 8.84 -29.02
C GLU A 101 -0.65 8.60 -30.53
N GLN A 102 0.57 8.45 -31.00
CA GLN A 102 0.85 8.18 -32.42
C GLN A 102 0.50 6.73 -32.81
N ASP A 103 0.91 5.75 -32.02
CA ASP A 103 0.63 4.33 -32.24
C ASP A 103 0.66 3.56 -30.90
N ALA A 104 -0.52 3.43 -30.29
CA ALA A 104 -0.68 2.78 -28.99
C ALA A 104 -0.28 1.29 -29.02
N ASP A 105 -0.61 0.58 -30.11
CA ASP A 105 -0.36 -0.86 -30.19
C ASP A 105 1.14 -1.15 -30.28
N THR A 106 1.87 -0.43 -31.12
CA THR A 106 3.33 -0.54 -31.23
C THR A 106 4.01 -0.10 -29.93
N PHE A 107 3.53 0.97 -29.29
CA PHE A 107 4.06 1.42 -28.01
C PHE A 107 3.90 0.37 -26.91
N ILE A 108 2.70 -0.22 -26.77
CA ILE A 108 2.42 -1.28 -25.80
C ILE A 108 3.26 -2.52 -26.08
N ALA A 109 3.37 -2.93 -27.34
CA ALA A 109 4.19 -4.08 -27.72
C ALA A 109 5.66 -3.93 -27.32
N GLY A 110 6.19 -2.69 -27.35
CA GLY A 110 7.55 -2.38 -26.90
C GLY A 110 7.81 -2.65 -25.42
N TYR A 111 6.77 -2.66 -24.57
CA TYR A 111 6.87 -2.93 -23.13
C TYR A 111 6.44 -4.35 -22.74
N GLN A 112 6.09 -5.20 -23.71
CA GLN A 112 5.57 -6.54 -23.41
C GLN A 112 6.57 -7.38 -22.60
N HIS A 113 7.83 -7.35 -22.94
CA HIS A 113 8.88 -8.09 -22.21
C HIS A 113 8.99 -7.62 -20.75
N ASP A 114 9.03 -6.31 -20.51
CA ASP A 114 9.11 -5.76 -19.15
C ASP A 114 7.87 -6.13 -18.31
N GLN A 115 6.69 -6.15 -18.94
CA GLN A 115 5.44 -6.58 -18.30
C GLN A 115 5.45 -8.07 -17.94
N GLU A 116 5.96 -8.92 -18.82
CA GLU A 116 6.08 -10.36 -18.59
C GLU A 116 7.10 -10.65 -17.48
N GLU A 117 8.24 -9.95 -17.46
CA GLU A 117 9.25 -10.05 -16.41
C GLU A 117 8.68 -9.63 -15.05
N LEU A 118 7.98 -8.49 -14.98
CA LEU A 118 7.34 -8.02 -13.76
C LEU A 118 6.27 -9.00 -13.28
N ALA A 119 5.43 -9.52 -14.17
CA ALA A 119 4.40 -10.51 -13.83
C ALA A 119 5.01 -11.81 -13.29
N ALA A 120 6.10 -12.29 -13.90
CA ALA A 120 6.85 -13.45 -13.42
C ALA A 120 7.43 -13.20 -12.02
N LYS A 121 8.04 -12.03 -11.79
CA LYS A 121 8.58 -11.62 -10.49
C LYS A 121 7.50 -11.57 -9.40
N ILE A 122 6.33 -11.01 -9.70
CA ILE A 122 5.19 -10.97 -8.76
C ILE A 122 4.70 -12.40 -8.44
N THR A 123 4.60 -13.26 -9.44
CA THR A 123 4.17 -14.64 -9.26
C THR A 123 5.16 -15.43 -8.39
N GLN A 124 6.44 -15.26 -8.63
CA GLN A 124 7.50 -15.86 -7.82
C GLN A 124 7.45 -15.34 -6.37
N ALA A 125 7.35 -14.03 -6.17
CA ALA A 125 7.23 -13.41 -4.86
C ALA A 125 6.00 -13.93 -4.09
N SER A 126 4.85 -14.06 -4.76
CA SER A 126 3.63 -14.61 -4.16
C SER A 126 3.80 -16.04 -3.69
N SER A 127 4.58 -16.85 -4.43
CA SER A 127 4.88 -18.25 -4.06
C SER A 127 5.92 -18.33 -2.93
N LEU A 128 6.83 -17.36 -2.85
CA LEU A 128 7.87 -17.29 -1.83
C LEU A 128 7.36 -16.73 -0.49
N LEU A 129 6.40 -15.80 -0.52
CA LEU A 129 5.91 -15.07 0.65
C LEU A 129 5.56 -15.95 1.86
N PRO A 130 4.92 -17.13 1.72
CA PRO A 130 4.65 -18.01 2.86
C PRO A 130 5.90 -18.61 3.53
N GLN A 131 7.08 -18.47 2.92
CA GLN A 131 8.35 -18.99 3.40
C GLN A 131 9.28 -17.89 3.92
N VAL A 132 8.82 -16.63 3.86
CA VAL A 132 9.59 -15.48 4.36
C VAL A 132 9.39 -15.35 5.86
N ASP A 133 10.48 -15.20 6.57
CA ASP A 133 10.49 -15.04 8.02
C ASP A 133 11.06 -13.68 8.44
N ILE A 134 10.73 -13.26 9.66
CA ILE A 134 11.22 -12.04 10.30
C ILE A 134 11.70 -12.40 11.71
N ASN A 135 12.89 -11.95 12.08
CA ASN A 135 13.45 -12.20 13.39
C ASN A 135 12.86 -11.31 14.48
N ASP A 136 12.98 -11.73 15.74
CA ASP A 136 12.43 -11.01 16.88
C ASP A 136 13.03 -9.61 17.06
N GLU A 137 14.29 -9.40 16.70
CA GLU A 137 14.97 -8.10 16.78
C GLU A 137 14.29 -7.05 15.87
N LEU A 138 13.92 -7.42 14.66
CA LEU A 138 13.20 -6.55 13.75
C LEU A 138 11.75 -6.32 14.21
N LEU A 139 11.10 -7.32 14.82
CA LEU A 139 9.79 -7.15 15.44
C LEU A 139 9.83 -6.13 16.58
N GLU A 140 10.83 -6.24 17.46
CA GLU A 140 11.05 -5.25 18.54
C GLU A 140 11.35 -3.85 18.00
N THR A 141 12.12 -3.77 16.92
CA THR A 141 12.46 -2.50 16.25
C THR A 141 11.21 -1.83 15.70
N VAL A 142 10.32 -2.58 15.06
CA VAL A 142 9.01 -2.06 14.55
C VAL A 142 8.15 -1.58 15.73
N ALA A 143 8.06 -2.37 16.81
CA ALA A 143 7.29 -1.99 17.99
C ALA A 143 7.82 -0.71 18.66
N LYS A 144 9.15 -0.58 18.81
CA LYS A 144 9.80 0.65 19.33
C LYS A 144 9.49 1.84 18.44
N LEU A 145 9.59 1.67 17.12
CA LEU A 145 9.30 2.72 16.15
C LEU A 145 7.86 3.25 16.30
N ALA A 146 6.87 2.36 16.40
CA ALA A 146 5.48 2.74 16.57
C ALA A 146 5.23 3.51 17.88
N VAL A 147 5.82 3.06 18.99
CA VAL A 147 5.71 3.73 20.29
C VAL A 147 6.34 5.12 20.25
N GLU A 148 7.55 5.27 19.70
CA GLU A 148 8.27 6.56 19.67
C GLU A 148 7.62 7.58 18.72
N LEU A 149 6.95 7.11 17.68
CA LEU A 149 6.19 7.95 16.76
C LEU A 149 4.76 8.26 17.25
N GLY A 150 4.34 7.65 18.36
CA GLY A 150 3.02 7.87 18.95
C GLY A 150 1.88 7.38 18.07
N VAL A 151 2.09 6.29 17.35
CA VAL A 151 1.06 5.67 16.51
C VAL A 151 0.10 4.89 17.40
N ASP A 152 -1.21 5.12 17.21
CA ASP A 152 -2.23 4.45 18.02
C ASP A 152 -2.55 3.04 17.49
N GLY A 153 -2.59 2.07 18.41
CA GLY A 153 -2.97 0.69 18.14
C GLY A 153 -1.92 -0.10 17.36
N HIS A 154 -2.24 -1.35 17.03
CA HIS A 154 -1.29 -2.30 16.42
C HIS A 154 -1.45 -2.45 14.90
N ARG A 155 -2.35 -1.67 14.27
CA ARG A 155 -2.58 -1.77 12.82
C ARG A 155 -1.35 -1.35 12.03
N ALA A 156 -0.66 -0.30 12.48
CA ALA A 156 0.57 0.16 11.84
C ALA A 156 1.68 -0.89 11.90
N ASP A 157 1.94 -1.43 13.11
CA ASP A 157 2.98 -2.44 13.35
C ASP A 157 2.77 -3.64 12.43
N ILE A 158 1.55 -4.21 12.45
CA ILE A 158 1.19 -5.36 11.63
C ILE A 158 1.32 -5.04 10.14
N THR A 159 0.96 -3.82 9.72
CA THR A 159 1.05 -3.44 8.31
C THR A 159 2.50 -3.24 7.88
N VAL A 160 3.36 -2.65 8.71
CA VAL A 160 4.80 -2.53 8.45
C VAL A 160 5.42 -3.91 8.28
N ILE A 161 5.14 -4.84 9.22
CA ILE A 161 5.67 -6.21 9.17
C ILE A 161 5.21 -6.93 7.90
N LYS A 162 3.90 -6.91 7.59
CA LYS A 162 3.37 -7.54 6.36
C LYS A 162 3.96 -6.95 5.08
N THR A 163 4.19 -5.64 5.07
CA THR A 163 4.81 -4.96 3.93
C THR A 163 6.28 -5.34 3.80
N ALA A 164 7.03 -5.40 4.90
CA ALA A 164 8.43 -5.81 4.91
C ALA A 164 8.60 -7.27 4.44
N LEU A 165 7.76 -8.20 4.92
CA LEU A 165 7.72 -9.59 4.44
C LEU A 165 7.46 -9.66 2.92
N THR A 166 6.53 -8.83 2.43
CA THR A 166 6.20 -8.77 0.99
C THR A 166 7.36 -8.20 0.16
N LEU A 167 8.05 -7.17 0.67
CA LEU A 167 9.22 -6.59 0.02
C LEU A 167 10.39 -7.59 -0.04
N ALA A 168 10.65 -8.32 1.04
CA ALA A 168 11.66 -9.39 1.06
C ALA A 168 11.34 -10.47 0.02
N ALA A 169 10.08 -10.94 -0.04
CA ALA A 169 9.62 -11.90 -1.06
C ALA A 169 9.79 -11.36 -2.48
N PHE A 170 9.42 -10.11 -2.72
CA PHE A 170 9.54 -9.44 -4.02
C PHE A 170 10.99 -9.30 -4.48
N ASN A 171 11.92 -9.20 -3.53
CA ASN A 171 13.37 -9.21 -3.76
C ASN A 171 13.99 -10.60 -3.76
N GLY A 172 13.17 -11.66 -3.71
CA GLY A 172 13.63 -13.06 -3.78
C GLY A 172 14.29 -13.57 -2.51
N ARG A 173 14.11 -12.89 -1.37
CA ARG A 173 14.70 -13.27 -0.07
C ARG A 173 13.69 -13.97 0.81
N LYS A 174 14.18 -14.89 1.65
CA LYS A 174 13.40 -15.63 2.65
C LYS A 174 13.47 -15.01 4.05
N GLU A 175 14.28 -13.98 4.21
CA GLU A 175 14.44 -13.27 5.46
C GLU A 175 14.26 -11.77 5.23
N VAL A 176 13.56 -11.11 6.16
CA VAL A 176 13.39 -9.66 6.16
C VAL A 176 14.68 -9.00 6.61
N GLU A 177 15.09 -7.96 5.90
CA GLU A 177 16.20 -7.10 6.26
C GLU A 177 15.70 -5.75 6.79
N LEU A 178 16.56 -5.03 7.52
CA LEU A 178 16.23 -3.70 8.04
C LEU A 178 15.77 -2.72 6.95
N GLU A 179 16.33 -2.84 5.74
CA GLU A 179 15.96 -2.00 4.61
C GLU A 179 14.52 -2.24 4.14
N ASP A 180 14.00 -3.47 4.27
CA ASP A 180 12.59 -3.76 3.98
C ASP A 180 11.68 -3.08 4.99
N VAL A 181 12.07 -3.08 6.27
CA VAL A 181 11.34 -2.38 7.33
C VAL A 181 11.34 -0.87 7.09
N LYS A 182 12.47 -0.29 6.69
CA LYS A 182 12.56 1.14 6.33
C LYS A 182 11.64 1.49 5.17
N ASN A 183 11.66 0.70 4.10
CA ASN A 183 10.82 0.92 2.93
C ASN A 183 9.35 0.69 3.24
N ALA A 184 9.02 -0.29 4.07
CA ALA A 184 7.66 -0.49 4.56
C ALA A 184 7.17 0.71 5.41
N ALA A 185 8.01 1.23 6.30
CA ALA A 185 7.69 2.39 7.13
C ALA A 185 7.34 3.63 6.29
N LYS A 186 8.07 3.87 5.16
CA LYS A 186 7.80 4.96 4.22
C LYS A 186 6.40 4.90 3.60
N LEU A 187 5.84 3.72 3.43
CA LEU A 187 4.53 3.50 2.83
C LEU A 187 3.39 3.47 3.87
N VAL A 188 3.70 3.05 5.09
CA VAL A 188 2.69 2.74 6.12
C VAL A 188 2.48 3.88 7.10
N LEU A 189 3.53 4.60 7.50
CA LEU A 189 3.47 5.54 8.62
C LEU A 189 2.95 6.95 8.27
N PRO A 190 3.22 7.54 7.09
CA PRO A 190 2.93 8.96 6.84
C PRO A 190 1.48 9.35 7.10
N HIS A 191 0.52 8.50 6.75
CA HIS A 191 -0.90 8.77 6.89
C HIS A 191 -1.49 8.37 8.26
N ARG A 192 -0.69 7.73 9.13
CA ARG A 192 -1.10 7.25 10.46
C ARG A 192 -0.55 8.08 11.61
N MET A 193 0.36 8.99 11.32
CA MET A 193 0.91 9.85 12.36
C MET A 193 -0.11 10.89 12.81
N ARG A 194 -0.15 11.13 14.12
CA ARG A 194 -0.93 12.22 14.67
C ARG A 194 -0.40 13.55 14.13
N ARG A 195 -1.23 14.27 13.38
CA ARG A 195 -0.96 15.68 13.06
C ARG A 195 -1.04 16.45 14.37
N ARG A 196 0.09 16.88 14.91
CA ARG A 196 0.07 17.84 16.01
C ARG A 196 -0.40 19.19 15.49
N PRO A 197 -1.27 19.90 16.23
CA PRO A 197 -1.64 21.25 15.85
C PRO A 197 -0.35 22.08 15.74
N PHE A 198 -0.19 22.78 14.60
CA PHE A 198 0.94 23.66 14.29
C PHE A 198 2.28 23.00 13.85
N GLU A 199 2.37 21.70 13.67
CA GLU A 199 3.49 21.08 12.96
C GLU A 199 3.03 20.72 11.52
N GLU A 200 3.79 21.14 10.52
CA GLU A 200 3.67 20.60 9.16
C GLU A 200 4.02 19.13 9.27
N GLY A 201 3.00 18.24 9.11
CA GLY A 201 3.07 16.82 9.43
C GLY A 201 3.95 16.02 8.45
N GLN A 202 5.18 16.44 8.26
CA GLN A 202 6.19 15.63 7.60
C GLN A 202 6.83 14.70 8.64
N LEU A 203 6.90 13.43 8.26
CA LEU A 203 7.63 12.43 9.04
C LEU A 203 9.09 12.88 9.14
N ASP A 204 9.60 13.03 10.35
CA ASP A 204 11.02 13.25 10.58
C ASP A 204 11.77 11.94 10.28
N TRP A 205 12.21 11.81 9.03
CA TRP A 205 12.92 10.63 8.54
C TRP A 205 14.24 10.43 9.25
N ASP A 206 14.92 11.50 9.70
CA ASP A 206 16.16 11.41 10.44
C ASP A 206 15.91 10.74 11.78
N LYS A 207 14.79 11.05 12.43
CA LYS A 207 14.35 10.38 13.65
C LYS A 207 14.02 8.90 13.40
N VAL A 208 13.26 8.59 12.34
CA VAL A 208 12.94 7.21 11.95
C VAL A 208 14.21 6.41 11.69
N GLU A 209 15.15 6.95 10.91
CA GLU A 209 16.43 6.29 10.64
C GLU A 209 17.30 6.10 11.89
N SER A 210 17.28 7.07 12.80
CA SER A 210 17.97 6.97 14.10
C SER A 210 17.43 5.81 14.94
N ILE A 211 16.11 5.67 15.03
CA ILE A 211 15.45 4.59 15.78
C ILE A 211 15.78 3.23 15.15
N LEU A 212 15.61 3.12 13.82
CA LEU A 212 15.87 1.88 13.09
C LEU A 212 17.36 1.47 13.17
N SER A 213 18.27 2.44 13.17
CA SER A 213 19.71 2.18 13.25
C SER A 213 20.18 1.85 14.68
N SER A 214 19.47 2.33 15.70
CA SER A 214 19.81 2.03 17.11
C SER A 214 19.32 0.65 17.54
N GLY A 215 18.21 0.14 16.96
CA GLY A 215 17.73 -1.22 17.18
C GLY A 215 18.72 -2.29 16.69
N ALA A 216 19.43 -2.05 15.59
CA ALA A 216 20.42 -2.96 15.03
C ALA A 216 21.78 -2.99 15.79
N LYS A 217 22.01 -2.10 16.75
CA LYS A 217 23.26 -2.04 17.52
C LYS A 217 23.18 -2.66 18.92
N GLY A 218 22.04 -3.19 19.30
CA GLY A 218 21.82 -3.80 20.61
C GLY A 218 22.26 -5.28 20.71
N ALA A 219 22.85 -5.85 19.67
CA ALA A 219 23.31 -7.24 19.62
C ALA A 219 24.84 -7.34 19.38
N LEU A 220 25.62 -6.80 20.33
CA LEU A 220 27.05 -7.13 20.49
C LEU A 220 27.34 -7.44 21.95
#